data_bb39da5f488329249ad30a6a26f6c9d4
#
_entry.id   bb39da5f488329249ad30a6a26f6c9d4
#
_cell.length_a   1.000
_cell.length_b   1.000
_cell.length_c   1.000
_cell.angle_alpha   90.00
_cell.angle_beta   90.00
_cell.angle_gamma   90.00
#
_symmetry.space_group_name_H-M   'P 1'
#
loop_
_entity.id
_entity.type
_entity.pdbx_description
1 polymer ?
#
loop_
_entity_poly.entity_id
_entity_poly.type
_entity_poly.pdbx_seq_one_letter_code
_entity_poly.pdbx_strand_id
1 'polypeptide(L)'
;MPSFKQTSKTYLVGGAVRDKLLGLDVVERDWVVVGSSAEEMKAAGFNQVGKDFPVFLHPETKEEYALARKERKVLPGHTGFEFDANSSITLEEDLGRRDLTINAIAQDEYGVIIDPYNGRDDIDSKTLRHVAHAFTEDPLRVLRLARFAARFAELGFRINPETHELCADMVALGDLDELSPERIFQEMDKALATPQPQVFFNFLRDIKASVRLWPEVSSDALILPSKVLAATNKVQRFALLFATSAADEVEARCRALRAPRQYQDLALLCSRHL
;
A
#
# COMPACT_ATOMS: atom_id res chain seq x y z
N MET A 1 5.08 28.42 11.74
CA MET A 1 5.30 27.62 10.51
C MET A 1 6.78 27.68 10.16
N PRO A 2 7.44 26.52 9.86
CA PRO A 2 8.81 26.58 9.35
C PRO A 2 8.81 27.41 8.06
N SER A 3 9.74 28.35 7.92
CA SER A 3 9.80 29.20 6.74
C SER A 3 10.56 28.49 5.64
N PHE A 4 9.84 27.97 4.67
CA PHE A 4 10.43 27.52 3.40
C PHE A 4 10.89 28.70 2.55
N LYS A 5 11.79 28.45 1.60
CA LYS A 5 12.08 29.43 0.55
C LYS A 5 10.79 29.83 -0.16
N GLN A 6 10.72 31.05 -0.64
CA GLN A 6 9.58 31.63 -1.35
C GLN A 6 9.15 30.83 -2.62
N THR A 7 10.00 29.91 -3.08
CA THR A 7 9.79 29.04 -4.27
C THR A 7 9.29 27.64 -3.93
N SER A 8 9.36 27.21 -2.66
CA SER A 8 8.94 25.86 -2.26
C SER A 8 7.44 25.81 -2.00
N LYS A 9 6.78 24.76 -2.48
CA LYS A 9 5.35 24.52 -2.29
C LYS A 9 5.12 23.19 -1.58
N THR A 10 4.15 23.18 -0.69
CA THR A 10 3.79 22.00 0.11
C THR A 10 2.38 21.55 -0.24
N TYR A 11 2.20 20.25 -0.41
CA TYR A 11 0.92 19.65 -0.78
C TYR A 11 0.59 18.48 0.13
N LEU A 12 -0.64 18.43 0.64
CA LEU A 12 -1.21 17.22 1.21
C LEU A 12 -1.46 16.23 0.08
N VAL A 13 -1.11 14.95 0.24
CA VAL A 13 -1.15 14.00 -0.86
C VAL A 13 -1.71 12.64 -0.47
N GLY A 14 -2.12 11.87 -1.47
CA GLY A 14 -2.37 10.43 -1.35
C GLY A 14 -3.55 10.07 -0.48
N GLY A 15 -3.32 9.20 0.50
CA GLY A 15 -4.37 8.63 1.35
C GLY A 15 -5.22 9.68 2.07
N ALA A 16 -4.62 10.75 2.56
CA ALA A 16 -5.32 11.82 3.26
C ALA A 16 -6.32 12.56 2.36
N VAL A 17 -5.90 12.89 1.13
CA VAL A 17 -6.77 13.57 0.16
C VAL A 17 -7.89 12.65 -0.31
N ARG A 18 -7.56 11.39 -0.65
CA ARG A 18 -8.55 10.37 -1.02
C ARG A 18 -9.59 10.16 0.07
N ASP A 19 -9.17 9.92 1.31
CA ASP A 19 -10.08 9.63 2.42
C ASP A 19 -10.99 10.83 2.70
N LYS A 20 -10.47 12.07 2.62
CA LYS A 20 -11.26 13.29 2.69
C LYS A 20 -12.32 13.38 1.58
N LEU A 21 -11.96 13.06 0.34
CA LEU A 21 -12.90 13.05 -0.81
C LEU A 21 -13.98 11.96 -0.68
N LEU A 22 -13.63 10.85 -0.02
CA LEU A 22 -14.58 9.76 0.29
C LEU A 22 -15.45 10.03 1.53
N GLY A 23 -15.22 11.13 2.27
CA GLY A 23 -15.89 11.41 3.53
C GLY A 23 -15.48 10.48 4.67
N LEU A 24 -14.30 9.88 4.58
CA LEU A 24 -13.71 9.02 5.61
C LEU A 24 -12.80 9.83 6.55
N ASP A 25 -12.61 9.30 7.76
CA ASP A 25 -11.67 9.89 8.71
C ASP A 25 -10.23 9.84 8.18
N VAL A 26 -9.56 10.98 8.22
CA VAL A 26 -8.14 11.12 7.86
C VAL A 26 -7.29 10.79 9.08
N VAL A 27 -6.63 9.64 9.09
CA VAL A 27 -5.81 9.16 10.21
C VAL A 27 -4.37 9.65 10.10
N GLU A 28 -3.79 9.58 8.91
CA GLU A 28 -2.40 9.95 8.62
C GLU A 28 -2.37 11.04 7.55
N ARG A 29 -1.43 11.97 7.66
CA ARG A 29 -1.24 13.05 6.70
C ARG A 29 0.17 13.01 6.17
N ASP A 30 0.27 12.75 4.87
CA ASP A 30 1.52 12.76 4.13
C ASP A 30 1.61 14.04 3.30
N TRP A 31 2.76 14.70 3.37
CA TRP A 31 3.01 15.93 2.67
C TRP A 31 4.14 15.77 1.66
N VAL A 32 3.98 16.39 0.49
CA VAL A 32 5.04 16.50 -0.53
C VAL A 32 5.50 17.94 -0.62
N VAL A 33 6.82 18.13 -0.60
CA VAL A 33 7.46 19.43 -0.77
C VAL A 33 8.13 19.48 -2.14
N VAL A 34 7.70 20.41 -2.97
CA VAL A 34 8.22 20.66 -4.32
C VAL A 34 9.13 21.87 -4.28
N GLY A 35 10.25 21.86 -5.01
CA GLY A 35 11.16 22.99 -5.13
C GLY A 35 12.06 23.22 -3.92
N SER A 36 12.31 22.18 -3.09
CA SER A 36 13.19 22.24 -1.93
C SER A 36 14.25 21.14 -1.97
N SER A 37 15.23 21.21 -1.05
CA SER A 37 16.28 20.21 -0.87
C SER A 37 16.30 19.66 0.56
N ALA A 38 17.02 18.56 0.77
CA ALA A 38 17.18 17.95 2.10
C ALA A 38 17.86 18.91 3.09
N GLU A 39 18.82 19.72 2.60
CA GLU A 39 19.52 20.72 3.40
C GLU A 39 18.56 21.84 3.83
N GLU A 40 17.69 22.27 2.93
CA GLU A 40 16.68 23.30 3.21
C GLU A 40 15.63 22.80 4.21
N MET A 41 15.18 21.55 4.08
CA MET A 41 14.28 20.92 5.05
C MET A 41 14.89 20.89 6.44
N LYS A 42 16.16 20.47 6.56
CA LYS A 42 16.89 20.47 7.84
C LYS A 42 17.08 21.88 8.41
N ALA A 43 17.42 22.85 7.57
CA ALA A 43 17.57 24.24 7.98
C ALA A 43 16.24 24.85 8.47
N ALA A 44 15.09 24.38 7.93
CA ALA A 44 13.76 24.74 8.40
C ALA A 44 13.33 23.99 9.70
N GLY A 45 14.20 23.16 10.29
CA GLY A 45 13.96 22.47 11.55
C GLY A 45 13.28 21.10 11.45
N PHE A 46 13.12 20.56 10.24
CA PHE A 46 12.60 19.21 10.06
C PHE A 46 13.62 18.13 10.44
N ASN A 47 13.16 17.05 11.04
CA ASN A 47 14.02 15.92 11.42
C ASN A 47 13.98 14.85 10.34
N GLN A 48 15.12 14.59 9.68
CA GLN A 48 15.22 13.51 8.71
C GLN A 48 15.17 12.16 9.40
N VAL A 49 14.28 11.27 8.92
CA VAL A 49 14.17 9.87 9.30
C VAL A 49 14.35 8.98 8.06
N GLY A 50 14.87 7.75 8.26
CA GLY A 50 15.21 6.85 7.15
C GLY A 50 16.60 7.10 6.55
N LYS A 51 17.31 6.00 6.23
CA LYS A 51 18.67 6.06 5.64
C LYS A 51 18.62 6.17 4.13
N ASP A 52 17.77 5.36 3.51
CA ASP A 52 17.69 5.24 2.05
C ASP A 52 16.64 6.17 1.46
N PHE A 53 15.84 6.79 2.30
CA PHE A 53 14.68 7.56 1.92
C PHE A 53 14.49 8.78 2.83
N PRO A 54 14.72 9.99 2.33
CA PRO A 54 14.57 11.17 3.17
C PRO A 54 13.09 11.51 3.39
N VAL A 55 12.50 10.92 4.42
CA VAL A 55 11.29 11.40 5.06
C VAL A 55 11.68 12.37 6.15
N PHE A 56 10.97 13.45 6.28
CA PHE A 56 11.21 14.52 7.25
C PHE A 56 10.01 14.64 8.16
N LEU A 57 10.24 14.57 9.47
CA LEU A 57 9.19 14.80 10.45
C LEU A 57 9.09 16.28 10.79
N HIS A 58 7.89 16.83 10.73
CA HIS A 58 7.63 18.19 11.18
C HIS A 58 8.01 18.36 12.65
N PRO A 59 8.71 19.44 13.06
CA PRO A 59 9.25 19.57 14.41
C PRO A 59 8.17 19.53 15.51
N GLU A 60 6.98 20.06 15.23
CA GLU A 60 5.88 20.16 16.20
C GLU A 60 4.84 19.05 16.01
N THR A 61 4.26 18.91 14.79
CA THR A 61 3.13 18.01 14.53
C THR A 61 3.55 16.55 14.34
N LYS A 62 4.82 16.30 14.05
CA LYS A 62 5.38 14.98 13.70
C LYS A 62 4.80 14.35 12.43
N GLU A 63 4.03 15.11 11.67
CA GLU A 63 3.54 14.68 10.37
C GLU A 63 4.72 14.45 9.40
N GLU A 64 4.54 13.53 8.46
CA GLU A 64 5.57 13.13 7.51
C GLU A 64 5.57 14.03 6.28
N TYR A 65 6.76 14.51 5.94
CA TYR A 65 7.04 15.32 4.75
C TYR A 65 8.08 14.62 3.90
N ALA A 66 7.84 14.49 2.60
CA ALA A 66 8.78 13.97 1.63
C ALA A 66 9.07 15.03 0.55
N LEU A 67 10.30 15.07 0.05
CA LEU A 67 10.59 15.84 -1.15
C LEU A 67 9.95 15.18 -2.36
N ALA A 68 9.45 15.98 -3.31
CA ALA A 68 9.02 15.47 -4.60
C ALA A 68 10.16 14.70 -5.26
N ARG A 69 9.86 13.54 -5.86
CA ARG A 69 10.89 12.65 -6.40
C ARG A 69 10.41 11.87 -7.61
N LYS A 70 11.38 11.45 -8.40
CA LYS A 70 11.25 10.38 -9.38
C LYS A 70 11.87 9.11 -8.81
N GLU A 71 11.23 7.99 -9.05
CA GLU A 71 11.79 6.67 -8.82
C GLU A 71 12.23 6.11 -10.17
N ARG A 72 13.44 5.54 -10.22
CA ARG A 72 13.93 4.82 -11.39
C ARG A 72 14.48 3.47 -10.94
N LYS A 73 13.89 2.40 -11.45
CA LYS A 73 14.42 1.06 -11.22
C LYS A 73 15.72 0.91 -12.03
N VAL A 74 16.85 0.72 -11.34
CA VAL A 74 18.17 0.53 -11.96
C VAL A 74 18.69 -0.89 -11.82
N LEU A 75 18.16 -1.67 -10.85
CA LEU A 75 18.49 -3.06 -10.61
C LEU A 75 17.23 -3.85 -10.21
N PRO A 76 17.20 -5.18 -10.41
CA PRO A 76 16.13 -6.02 -9.88
C PRO A 76 16.03 -5.93 -8.35
N GLY A 77 14.80 -6.06 -7.81
CA GLY A 77 14.53 -6.05 -6.37
C GLY A 77 14.23 -4.66 -5.79
N HIS A 78 13.81 -4.64 -4.52
CA HIS A 78 13.34 -3.43 -3.82
C HIS A 78 14.47 -2.44 -3.42
N THR A 79 15.73 -2.86 -3.46
CA THR A 79 16.90 -2.02 -3.21
C THR A 79 17.48 -1.43 -4.49
N GLY A 80 16.91 -1.78 -5.65
CA GLY A 80 17.40 -1.36 -6.97
C GLY A 80 16.81 -0.04 -7.48
N PHE A 81 16.26 0.80 -6.61
CA PHE A 81 15.74 2.12 -6.99
C PHE A 81 16.78 3.20 -6.75
N GLU A 82 17.05 4.00 -7.77
CA GLU A 82 17.65 5.31 -7.60
C GLU A 82 16.53 6.34 -7.40
N PHE A 83 16.68 7.12 -6.34
CA PHE A 83 15.76 8.20 -6.02
C PHE A 83 16.40 9.51 -6.45
N ASP A 84 15.83 10.14 -7.46
CA ASP A 84 16.16 11.50 -7.79
C ASP A 84 15.17 12.43 -7.07
N ALA A 85 15.67 13.19 -6.11
CA ALA A 85 14.90 14.15 -5.31
C ALA A 85 15.54 15.55 -5.47
N ASN A 86 15.74 15.98 -6.71
CA ASN A 86 16.21 17.34 -6.98
C ASN A 86 15.05 18.33 -7.01
N SER A 87 15.35 19.60 -6.80
CA SER A 87 14.35 20.68 -6.71
C SER A 87 13.61 20.97 -8.02
N SER A 88 13.98 20.34 -9.14
CA SER A 88 13.31 20.52 -10.44
C SER A 88 12.14 19.54 -10.65
N ILE A 89 11.97 18.54 -9.78
CA ILE A 89 10.91 17.55 -9.90
C ILE A 89 9.57 18.20 -9.59
N THR A 90 8.62 18.00 -10.47
CA THR A 90 7.29 18.58 -10.37
C THR A 90 6.36 17.73 -9.50
N LEU A 91 5.28 18.33 -9.02
CA LEU A 91 4.24 17.60 -8.30
C LEU A 91 3.63 16.47 -9.16
N GLU A 92 3.39 16.74 -10.44
CA GLU A 92 2.82 15.77 -11.37
C GLU A 92 3.71 14.53 -11.52
N GLU A 93 5.03 14.72 -11.62
CA GLU A 93 5.99 13.63 -11.69
C GLU A 93 6.00 12.78 -10.41
N ASP A 94 5.88 13.40 -9.23
CA ASP A 94 5.75 12.67 -7.97
C ASP A 94 4.43 11.90 -7.89
N LEU A 95 3.33 12.49 -8.34
CA LEU A 95 2.02 11.81 -8.36
C LEU A 95 2.01 10.65 -9.36
N GLY A 96 2.68 10.79 -10.52
CA GLY A 96 2.73 9.79 -11.60
C GLY A 96 3.43 8.48 -11.22
N ARG A 97 4.32 8.50 -10.24
CA ARG A 97 4.99 7.29 -9.73
C ARG A 97 4.19 6.51 -8.69
N ARG A 98 3.02 7.00 -8.26
CA ARG A 98 2.19 6.34 -7.23
C ARG A 98 1.49 5.10 -7.78
N ASP A 99 0.89 4.33 -6.88
CA ASP A 99 0.24 3.06 -7.22
C ASP A 99 -1.09 3.26 -7.97
N LEU A 100 -2.05 3.98 -7.37
CA LEU A 100 -3.40 4.14 -7.88
C LEU A 100 -3.76 5.60 -8.11
N THR A 101 -4.58 5.88 -9.12
CA THR A 101 -5.09 7.21 -9.45
C THR A 101 -5.72 7.90 -8.24
N ILE A 102 -6.52 7.17 -7.46
CA ILE A 102 -7.14 7.65 -6.22
C ILE A 102 -6.14 8.05 -5.13
N ASN A 103 -4.88 7.60 -5.22
CA ASN A 103 -3.77 7.97 -4.35
C ASN A 103 -2.83 9.00 -4.97
N ALA A 104 -3.06 9.37 -6.25
CA ALA A 104 -2.28 10.33 -7.02
C ALA A 104 -2.95 11.71 -7.09
N ILE A 105 -3.62 12.09 -6.01
CA ILE A 105 -4.32 13.37 -5.84
C ILE A 105 -3.58 14.17 -4.78
N ALA A 106 -3.47 15.48 -5.00
CA ALA A 106 -2.88 16.42 -4.06
C ALA A 106 -3.87 17.54 -3.71
N GLN A 107 -3.63 18.18 -2.57
CA GLN A 107 -4.34 19.39 -2.14
C GLN A 107 -3.31 20.43 -1.69
N ASP A 108 -3.42 21.66 -2.20
CA ASP A 108 -2.57 22.76 -1.76
C ASP A 108 -3.03 23.38 -0.43
N GLU A 109 -2.30 24.38 0.05
CA GLU A 109 -2.57 25.10 1.28
C GLU A 109 -3.88 25.88 1.27
N TYR A 110 -4.41 26.20 0.09
CA TYR A 110 -5.70 26.90 -0.10
C TYR A 110 -6.87 25.93 -0.24
N GLY A 111 -6.62 24.62 -0.21
CA GLY A 111 -7.63 23.60 -0.38
C GLY A 111 -7.94 23.23 -1.82
N VAL A 112 -7.18 23.78 -2.81
CA VAL A 112 -7.35 23.45 -4.23
C VAL A 112 -6.87 22.04 -4.50
N ILE A 113 -7.70 21.24 -5.16
CA ILE A 113 -7.36 19.86 -5.56
C ILE A 113 -6.58 19.89 -6.87
N ILE A 114 -5.47 19.17 -6.90
CA ILE A 114 -4.61 18.95 -8.06
C ILE A 114 -4.65 17.47 -8.39
N ASP A 115 -5.22 17.13 -9.54
CA ASP A 115 -5.53 15.76 -9.93
C ASP A 115 -5.17 15.50 -11.40
N PRO A 116 -3.87 15.38 -11.72
CA PRO A 116 -3.42 15.20 -13.11
C PRO A 116 -3.76 13.81 -13.69
N TYR A 117 -4.15 12.85 -12.85
CA TYR A 117 -4.39 11.46 -13.25
C TYR A 117 -5.87 11.03 -13.12
N ASN A 118 -6.80 11.99 -13.00
CA ASN A 118 -8.24 11.76 -12.92
C ASN A 118 -8.67 10.84 -11.77
N GLY A 119 -7.96 10.91 -10.64
CA GLY A 119 -8.28 10.10 -9.46
C GLY A 119 -9.65 10.42 -8.87
N ARG A 120 -10.17 11.66 -9.05
CA ARG A 120 -11.52 12.03 -8.62
C ARG A 120 -12.60 11.30 -9.42
N ASP A 121 -12.43 11.20 -10.73
CA ASP A 121 -13.36 10.46 -11.59
C ASP A 121 -13.38 8.97 -11.20
N ASP A 122 -12.21 8.40 -10.85
CA ASP A 122 -12.10 7.04 -10.36
C ASP A 122 -12.69 6.87 -8.93
N ILE A 123 -12.64 7.89 -8.06
CA ILE A 123 -13.35 7.92 -6.77
C ILE A 123 -14.86 7.91 -7.01
N ASP A 124 -15.37 8.74 -7.90
CA ASP A 124 -16.80 8.87 -8.19
C ASP A 124 -17.35 7.59 -8.85
N SER A 125 -16.61 7.01 -9.79
CA SER A 125 -16.94 5.74 -10.45
C SER A 125 -16.63 4.48 -9.63
N LYS A 126 -16.07 4.63 -8.42
CA LYS A 126 -15.65 3.52 -7.56
C LYS A 126 -14.66 2.57 -8.23
N THR A 127 -13.66 3.12 -8.89
CA THR A 127 -12.68 2.38 -9.69
C THR A 127 -11.29 2.40 -9.04
N LEU A 128 -10.63 1.25 -8.96
CA LEU A 128 -9.23 1.11 -8.60
C LEU A 128 -8.41 0.95 -9.88
N ARG A 129 -7.73 2.00 -10.29
CA ARG A 129 -6.93 2.08 -11.51
C ARG A 129 -5.48 2.41 -11.17
N HIS A 130 -4.52 1.75 -11.84
CA HIS A 130 -3.10 2.13 -11.76
C HIS A 130 -2.87 3.50 -12.43
N VAL A 131 -1.89 4.26 -11.92
CA VAL A 131 -1.65 5.63 -12.42
C VAL A 131 -1.02 5.60 -13.80
N ALA A 132 0.10 4.87 -13.94
CA ALA A 132 0.91 4.85 -15.15
C ALA A 132 1.75 3.58 -15.23
N HIS A 133 2.56 3.42 -16.28
CA HIS A 133 3.46 2.28 -16.44
C HIS A 133 4.43 2.09 -15.26
N ALA A 134 4.77 3.15 -14.54
CA ALA A 134 5.54 3.09 -13.29
C ALA A 134 4.95 2.13 -12.24
N PHE A 135 3.67 1.74 -12.36
CA PHE A 135 3.06 0.72 -11.50
C PHE A 135 3.85 -0.60 -11.51
N THR A 136 4.40 -1.00 -12.66
CA THR A 136 5.15 -2.25 -12.82
C THR A 136 6.54 -2.22 -12.18
N GLU A 137 7.05 -1.05 -11.81
CA GLU A 137 8.38 -0.92 -11.22
C GLU A 137 8.47 -1.54 -9.82
N ASP A 138 7.38 -1.54 -9.04
CA ASP A 138 7.33 -2.20 -7.73
C ASP A 138 6.24 -3.28 -7.69
N PRO A 139 6.61 -4.57 -7.74
CA PRO A 139 5.64 -5.69 -7.69
C PRO A 139 4.76 -5.71 -6.44
N LEU A 140 5.15 -5.04 -5.35
CA LEU A 140 4.32 -4.93 -4.16
C LEU A 140 3.01 -4.20 -4.44
N ARG A 141 2.94 -3.39 -5.48
CA ARG A 141 1.73 -2.65 -5.85
C ARG A 141 0.56 -3.58 -6.21
N VAL A 142 0.85 -4.80 -6.69
CA VAL A 142 -0.18 -5.84 -6.89
C VAL A 142 -0.86 -6.22 -5.56
N LEU A 143 -0.07 -6.44 -4.50
CA LEU A 143 -0.60 -6.74 -3.17
C LEU A 143 -1.29 -5.52 -2.54
N ARG A 144 -0.74 -4.33 -2.77
CA ARG A 144 -1.36 -3.07 -2.33
C ARG A 144 -2.72 -2.83 -2.99
N LEU A 145 -2.84 -3.06 -4.31
CA LEU A 145 -4.12 -3.01 -5.03
C LEU A 145 -5.13 -3.99 -4.43
N ALA A 146 -4.72 -5.26 -4.21
CA ALA A 146 -5.55 -6.27 -3.56
C ALA A 146 -6.06 -5.81 -2.18
N ARG A 147 -5.19 -5.19 -1.38
CA ARG A 147 -5.54 -4.61 -0.07
C ARG A 147 -6.50 -3.44 -0.18
N PHE A 148 -6.31 -2.55 -1.14
CA PHE A 148 -7.26 -1.45 -1.38
C PHE A 148 -8.62 -1.97 -1.86
N ALA A 149 -8.66 -3.02 -2.68
CA ALA A 149 -9.90 -3.68 -3.06
C ALA A 149 -10.64 -4.24 -1.83
N ALA A 150 -9.93 -4.88 -0.90
CA ALA A 150 -10.50 -5.36 0.36
C ALA A 150 -10.97 -4.21 1.28
N ARG A 151 -10.19 -3.11 1.35
CA ARG A 151 -10.52 -1.94 2.18
C ARG A 151 -11.77 -1.22 1.71
N PHE A 152 -11.94 -1.08 0.39
CA PHE A 152 -13.00 -0.28 -0.20
C PHE A 152 -14.14 -1.12 -0.81
N ALA A 153 -14.15 -2.44 -0.56
CA ALA A 153 -15.19 -3.34 -1.07
C ALA A 153 -16.61 -2.90 -0.66
N GLU A 154 -16.80 -2.54 0.61
CA GLU A 154 -18.10 -2.07 1.13
C GLU A 154 -18.53 -0.72 0.56
N LEU A 155 -17.61 0.08 0.06
CA LEU A 155 -17.89 1.31 -0.68
C LEU A 155 -18.21 1.06 -2.16
N GLY A 156 -18.15 -0.20 -2.61
CA GLY A 156 -18.48 -0.61 -3.97
C GLY A 156 -17.34 -0.46 -4.99
N PHE A 157 -16.12 -0.23 -4.54
CA PHE A 157 -14.96 -0.13 -5.44
C PHE A 157 -14.66 -1.44 -6.16
N ARG A 158 -14.27 -1.33 -7.43
CA ARG A 158 -13.87 -2.44 -8.29
C ARG A 158 -12.56 -2.15 -8.98
N ILE A 159 -11.78 -3.19 -9.22
CA ILE A 159 -10.53 -3.08 -9.97
C ILE A 159 -10.87 -2.86 -11.45
N ASN A 160 -10.19 -1.87 -12.06
CA ASN A 160 -10.28 -1.60 -13.49
C ASN A 160 -9.78 -2.81 -14.30
N PRO A 161 -10.46 -3.22 -15.40
CA PRO A 161 -10.06 -4.38 -16.20
C PRO A 161 -8.61 -4.33 -16.71
N GLU A 162 -8.15 -3.18 -17.19
CA GLU A 162 -6.76 -3.02 -17.68
C GLU A 162 -5.75 -3.18 -16.52
N THR A 163 -6.10 -2.68 -15.33
CA THR A 163 -5.25 -2.85 -14.13
C THR A 163 -5.22 -4.30 -13.66
N HIS A 164 -6.34 -5.02 -13.78
CA HIS A 164 -6.42 -6.44 -13.49
C HIS A 164 -5.52 -7.24 -14.43
N GLU A 165 -5.61 -6.99 -15.74
CA GLU A 165 -4.79 -7.62 -16.77
C GLU A 165 -3.29 -7.34 -16.54
N LEU A 166 -2.92 -6.08 -16.30
CA LEU A 166 -1.55 -5.70 -15.97
C LEU A 166 -1.01 -6.49 -14.75
N CYS A 167 -1.80 -6.64 -13.70
CA CYS A 167 -1.40 -7.43 -12.53
C CYS A 167 -1.23 -8.92 -12.87
N ALA A 168 -2.10 -9.49 -13.72
CA ALA A 168 -1.98 -10.88 -14.16
C ALA A 168 -0.70 -11.10 -14.99
N ASP A 169 -0.35 -10.15 -15.85
CA ASP A 169 0.89 -10.19 -16.64
C ASP A 169 2.12 -10.11 -15.74
N MET A 170 2.16 -9.22 -14.76
CA MET A 170 3.25 -9.14 -13.77
C MET A 170 3.45 -10.46 -13.02
N VAL A 171 2.34 -11.13 -12.63
CA VAL A 171 2.40 -12.46 -11.99
C VAL A 171 2.95 -13.51 -12.96
N ALA A 172 2.50 -13.51 -14.22
CA ALA A 172 2.95 -14.46 -15.23
C ALA A 172 4.45 -14.32 -15.54
N LEU A 173 4.97 -13.08 -15.54
CA LEU A 173 6.39 -12.76 -15.72
C LEU A 173 7.26 -13.15 -14.51
N GLY A 174 6.66 -13.41 -13.35
CA GLY A 174 7.40 -13.78 -12.14
C GLY A 174 7.85 -12.60 -11.28
N ASP A 175 7.38 -11.40 -11.53
CA ASP A 175 7.80 -10.19 -10.82
C ASP A 175 7.61 -10.29 -9.30
N LEU A 176 6.57 -11.02 -8.85
CA LEU A 176 6.29 -11.18 -7.43
C LEU A 176 7.32 -12.05 -6.68
N ASP A 177 8.12 -12.84 -7.40
CA ASP A 177 9.15 -13.69 -6.80
C ASP A 177 10.30 -12.86 -6.19
N GLU A 178 10.43 -11.58 -6.58
CA GLU A 178 11.40 -10.63 -6.02
C GLU A 178 10.97 -10.03 -4.67
N LEU A 179 9.72 -10.23 -4.24
CA LEU A 179 9.21 -9.64 -3.02
C LEU A 179 9.78 -10.29 -1.77
N SER A 180 10.25 -9.48 -0.82
CA SER A 180 10.65 -10.01 0.46
C SER A 180 9.45 -10.51 1.27
N PRO A 181 9.63 -11.60 2.06
CA PRO A 181 8.56 -12.14 2.90
C PRO A 181 7.92 -11.13 3.84
N GLU A 182 8.72 -10.20 4.37
CA GLU A 182 8.25 -9.16 5.27
C GLU A 182 7.29 -8.20 4.59
N ARG A 183 7.59 -7.79 3.35
CA ARG A 183 6.72 -6.90 2.58
C ARG A 183 5.40 -7.61 2.24
N ILE A 184 5.46 -8.89 1.87
CA ILE A 184 4.28 -9.71 1.61
C ILE A 184 3.42 -9.82 2.87
N PHE A 185 4.04 -10.19 4.01
CA PHE A 185 3.34 -10.32 5.28
C PHE A 185 2.69 -9.00 5.71
N GLN A 186 3.38 -7.86 5.56
CA GLN A 186 2.83 -6.55 5.94
C GLN A 186 1.57 -6.18 5.14
N GLU A 187 1.52 -6.44 3.84
CA GLU A 187 0.32 -6.16 3.06
C GLU A 187 -0.82 -7.14 3.39
N MET A 188 -0.50 -8.42 3.63
CA MET A 188 -1.46 -9.41 4.12
C MET A 188 -2.02 -9.02 5.49
N ASP A 189 -1.18 -8.62 6.43
CA ASP A 189 -1.57 -8.20 7.78
C ASP A 189 -2.53 -7.00 7.75
N LYS A 190 -2.21 -6.01 6.91
CA LYS A 190 -3.09 -4.85 6.68
C LYS A 190 -4.40 -5.26 6.01
N ALA A 191 -4.36 -6.19 5.06
CA ALA A 191 -5.56 -6.70 4.39
C ALA A 191 -6.48 -7.46 5.36
N LEU A 192 -5.92 -8.28 6.25
CA LEU A 192 -6.67 -8.98 7.29
C LEU A 192 -7.37 -8.04 8.29
N ALA A 193 -6.89 -6.81 8.43
CA ALA A 193 -7.53 -5.79 9.27
C ALA A 193 -8.71 -5.07 8.56
N THR A 194 -8.92 -5.29 7.25
CA THR A 194 -9.99 -4.62 6.48
C THR A 194 -11.37 -5.22 6.78
N PRO A 195 -12.47 -4.51 6.42
CA PRO A 195 -13.82 -5.04 6.57
C PRO A 195 -14.08 -6.31 5.76
N GLN A 196 -13.48 -6.45 4.56
CA GLN A 196 -13.71 -7.56 3.62
C GLN A 196 -12.39 -8.23 3.21
N PRO A 197 -11.64 -8.86 4.16
CA PRO A 197 -10.30 -9.40 3.89
C PRO A 197 -10.27 -10.49 2.82
N GLN A 198 -11.37 -11.27 2.63
CA GLN A 198 -11.47 -12.28 1.59
C GLN A 198 -11.29 -11.72 0.18
N VAL A 199 -11.60 -10.43 -0.05
CA VAL A 199 -11.43 -9.77 -1.37
C VAL A 199 -9.96 -9.73 -1.78
N PHE A 200 -9.04 -9.52 -0.81
CA PHE A 200 -7.60 -9.56 -1.04
C PHE A 200 -7.16 -10.92 -1.61
N PHE A 201 -7.55 -12.00 -0.93
CA PHE A 201 -7.16 -13.35 -1.32
C PHE A 201 -7.83 -13.79 -2.63
N ASN A 202 -9.11 -13.43 -2.82
CA ASN A 202 -9.85 -13.75 -4.03
C ASN A 202 -9.21 -13.11 -5.27
N PHE A 203 -8.84 -11.83 -5.21
CA PHE A 203 -8.15 -11.16 -6.31
C PHE A 203 -6.80 -11.82 -6.62
N LEU A 204 -5.97 -12.10 -5.60
CA LEU A 204 -4.68 -12.76 -5.80
C LEU A 204 -4.80 -14.20 -6.32
N ARG A 205 -5.88 -14.89 -5.98
CA ARG A 205 -6.21 -16.20 -6.57
C ARG A 205 -6.61 -16.07 -8.03
N ASP A 206 -7.43 -15.10 -8.37
CA ASP A 206 -7.93 -14.84 -9.71
C ASP A 206 -6.79 -14.58 -10.70
N ILE A 207 -5.82 -13.75 -10.33
CA ILE A 207 -4.60 -13.49 -11.11
C ILE A 207 -3.51 -14.57 -10.92
N LYS A 208 -3.79 -15.69 -10.23
CA LYS A 208 -2.88 -16.83 -9.96
C LYS A 208 -1.65 -16.48 -9.09
N ALA A 209 -1.64 -15.34 -8.42
CA ALA A 209 -0.56 -14.96 -7.51
C ALA A 209 -0.51 -15.85 -6.25
N SER A 210 -1.67 -16.30 -5.73
CA SER A 210 -1.75 -17.13 -4.53
C SER A 210 -1.00 -18.46 -4.66
N VAL A 211 -0.98 -19.07 -5.85
CA VAL A 211 -0.26 -20.32 -6.11
C VAL A 211 1.26 -20.18 -5.90
N ARG A 212 1.80 -18.98 -6.13
CA ARG A 212 3.21 -18.69 -5.88
C ARG A 212 3.49 -18.26 -4.45
N LEU A 213 2.61 -17.41 -3.90
CA LEU A 213 2.83 -16.78 -2.60
C LEU A 213 2.48 -17.69 -1.42
N TRP A 214 1.36 -18.43 -1.52
CA TRP A 214 0.82 -19.29 -0.45
C TRP A 214 -0.21 -20.30 -0.98
N PRO A 215 0.23 -21.36 -1.66
CA PRO A 215 -0.67 -22.34 -2.31
C PRO A 215 -1.61 -23.04 -1.33
N GLU A 216 -1.25 -23.16 -0.05
CA GLU A 216 -2.03 -23.85 0.99
C GLU A 216 -3.05 -22.95 1.70
N VAL A 217 -3.08 -21.66 1.43
CA VAL A 217 -4.05 -20.73 2.07
C VAL A 217 -5.40 -20.82 1.40
N SER A 218 -6.43 -21.14 2.17
CA SER A 218 -7.82 -21.07 1.73
C SER A 218 -8.48 -19.76 2.13
N SER A 219 -8.84 -18.93 1.16
CA SER A 219 -9.60 -17.71 1.41
C SER A 219 -11.04 -17.96 1.83
N ASP A 220 -11.57 -19.17 1.59
CA ASP A 220 -12.94 -19.52 1.91
C ASP A 220 -13.17 -19.55 3.44
N ALA A 221 -12.10 -19.78 4.22
CA ALA A 221 -12.14 -19.68 5.68
C ALA A 221 -12.50 -18.27 6.19
N LEU A 222 -12.39 -17.24 5.35
CA LEU A 222 -12.74 -15.85 5.67
C LEU A 222 -14.13 -15.45 5.17
N ILE A 223 -14.89 -16.36 4.55
CA ILE A 223 -16.29 -16.15 4.19
C ILE A 223 -17.14 -16.35 5.43
N LEU A 224 -17.06 -15.41 6.35
CA LEU A 224 -17.76 -15.44 7.64
C LEU A 224 -18.93 -14.44 7.64
N PRO A 225 -20.00 -14.71 8.41
CA PRO A 225 -21.02 -13.69 8.66
C PRO A 225 -20.40 -12.40 9.18
N SER A 226 -20.88 -11.24 8.71
CA SER A 226 -20.30 -9.93 9.04
C SER A 226 -20.12 -9.69 10.55
N LYS A 227 -21.05 -10.22 11.38
CA LYS A 227 -20.94 -10.12 12.85
C LYS A 227 -19.73 -10.89 13.40
N VAL A 228 -19.45 -12.08 12.85
CA VAL A 228 -18.32 -12.92 13.26
C VAL A 228 -17.02 -12.24 12.78
N LEU A 229 -17.02 -11.77 11.54
CA LEU A 229 -15.87 -11.06 11.00
C LEU A 229 -15.54 -9.79 11.80
N ALA A 230 -16.55 -9.03 12.20
CA ALA A 230 -16.39 -7.85 13.06
C ALA A 230 -15.87 -8.19 14.47
N ALA A 231 -16.18 -9.38 14.99
CA ALA A 231 -15.74 -9.85 16.31
C ALA A 231 -14.32 -10.43 16.30
N THR A 232 -13.71 -10.65 15.13
CA THR A 232 -12.37 -11.23 14.98
C THR A 232 -11.33 -10.16 14.66
N ASN A 233 -10.16 -10.26 15.27
CA ASN A 233 -9.01 -9.43 14.92
C ASN A 233 -8.16 -10.09 13.82
N LYS A 234 -7.19 -9.34 13.29
CA LYS A 234 -6.33 -9.79 12.19
C LYS A 234 -5.52 -11.06 12.50
N VAL A 235 -5.11 -11.27 13.76
CA VAL A 235 -4.36 -12.46 14.16
C VAL A 235 -5.26 -13.71 14.13
N GLN A 236 -6.49 -13.57 14.59
CA GLN A 236 -7.49 -14.64 14.52
C GLN A 236 -7.86 -14.96 13.08
N ARG A 237 -8.05 -13.94 12.23
CA ARG A 237 -8.33 -14.12 10.80
C ARG A 237 -7.17 -14.81 10.07
N PHE A 238 -5.93 -14.47 10.42
CA PHE A 238 -4.75 -15.17 9.90
C PHE A 238 -4.78 -16.65 10.31
N ALA A 239 -5.07 -16.96 11.57
CA ALA A 239 -5.14 -18.34 12.04
C ALA A 239 -6.23 -19.16 11.31
N LEU A 240 -7.38 -18.55 11.00
CA LEU A 240 -8.46 -19.18 10.22
C LEU A 240 -8.04 -19.57 8.81
N LEU A 241 -7.10 -18.85 8.17
CA LEU A 241 -6.58 -19.22 6.86
C LEU A 241 -5.94 -20.62 6.83
N PHE A 242 -5.50 -21.11 8.00
CA PHE A 242 -4.78 -22.37 8.17
C PHE A 242 -5.57 -23.41 8.97
N ALA A 243 -6.85 -23.17 9.24
CA ALA A 243 -7.65 -24.05 10.11
C ALA A 243 -7.74 -25.51 9.61
N THR A 244 -7.62 -25.71 8.28
CA THR A 244 -7.66 -27.04 7.64
C THR A 244 -6.29 -27.55 7.20
N SER A 245 -5.21 -26.80 7.48
CA SER A 245 -3.84 -27.16 7.09
C SER A 245 -3.18 -28.04 8.15
N ALA A 246 -2.25 -28.90 7.76
CA ALA A 246 -1.44 -29.66 8.69
C ALA A 246 -0.47 -28.74 9.47
N ALA A 247 -0.15 -29.12 10.72
CA ALA A 247 0.65 -28.26 11.60
C ALA A 247 2.06 -27.96 11.05
N ASP A 248 2.69 -28.92 10.38
CA ASP A 248 3.98 -28.76 9.72
C ASP A 248 3.92 -27.79 8.53
N GLU A 249 2.83 -27.79 7.76
CA GLU A 249 2.58 -26.81 6.69
C GLU A 249 2.42 -25.41 7.27
N VAL A 250 1.68 -25.27 8.38
CA VAL A 250 1.50 -23.98 9.08
C VAL A 250 2.86 -23.45 9.57
N GLU A 251 3.69 -24.29 10.19
CA GLU A 251 5.03 -23.88 10.63
C GLU A 251 5.91 -23.44 9.46
N ALA A 252 5.93 -24.23 8.40
CA ALA A 252 6.72 -23.92 7.20
C ALA A 252 6.28 -22.58 6.59
N ARG A 253 4.97 -22.34 6.50
CA ARG A 253 4.42 -21.11 5.91
C ARG A 253 4.67 -19.89 6.81
N CYS A 254 4.44 -19.99 8.10
CA CYS A 254 4.73 -18.91 9.04
C CYS A 254 6.21 -18.52 9.02
N ARG A 255 7.10 -19.49 8.88
CA ARG A 255 8.55 -19.27 8.74
C ARG A 255 8.88 -18.59 7.40
N ALA A 256 8.28 -19.06 6.31
CA ALA A 256 8.48 -18.48 4.97
C ALA A 256 8.00 -17.02 4.89
N LEU A 257 6.87 -16.69 5.52
CA LEU A 257 6.32 -15.34 5.60
C LEU A 257 6.97 -14.46 6.68
N ARG A 258 7.88 -15.03 7.50
CA ARG A 258 8.43 -14.37 8.68
C ARG A 258 7.35 -13.78 9.58
N ALA A 259 6.24 -14.52 9.72
CA ALA A 259 5.12 -14.08 10.53
C ALA A 259 5.53 -13.94 12.01
N PRO A 260 5.08 -12.89 12.72
CA PRO A 260 5.37 -12.75 14.15
C PRO A 260 4.84 -13.93 14.98
N ARG A 261 5.52 -14.24 16.08
CA ARG A 261 5.25 -15.42 16.91
C ARG A 261 3.77 -15.56 17.30
N GLN A 262 3.11 -14.46 17.66
CA GLN A 262 1.68 -14.48 18.02
C GLN A 262 0.76 -15.01 16.90
N TYR A 263 1.11 -14.79 15.63
CA TYR A 263 0.38 -15.31 14.47
C TYR A 263 0.61 -16.80 14.32
N GLN A 264 1.85 -17.24 14.45
CA GLN A 264 2.24 -18.64 14.36
C GLN A 264 1.60 -19.48 15.47
N ASP A 265 1.70 -19.03 16.73
CA ASP A 265 1.17 -19.74 17.88
C ASP A 265 -0.35 -19.97 17.74
N LEU A 266 -1.10 -18.94 17.34
CA LEU A 266 -2.55 -19.07 17.15
C LEU A 266 -2.92 -19.93 15.93
N ALA A 267 -2.20 -19.79 14.80
CA ALA A 267 -2.44 -20.60 13.61
C ALA A 267 -2.20 -22.10 13.89
N LEU A 268 -1.14 -22.45 14.61
CA LEU A 268 -0.86 -23.82 15.05
C LEU A 268 -1.92 -24.37 16.02
N LEU A 269 -2.42 -23.52 16.90
CA LEU A 269 -3.51 -23.92 17.81
C LEU A 269 -4.78 -24.25 17.00
N CYS A 270 -5.15 -23.39 16.04
CA CYS A 270 -6.30 -23.62 15.18
C CYS A 270 -6.16 -24.91 14.36
N SER A 271 -5.02 -25.13 13.71
CA SER A 271 -4.79 -26.30 12.85
C SER A 271 -4.81 -27.65 13.60
N ARG A 272 -4.64 -27.64 14.93
CA ARG A 272 -4.66 -28.85 15.78
C ARG A 272 -6.03 -29.15 16.37
N HIS A 273 -6.92 -28.16 16.44
CA HIS A 273 -8.16 -28.25 17.23
C HIS A 273 -9.43 -27.89 16.44
N LEU A 274 -9.33 -27.42 15.21
CA LEU A 274 -10.44 -27.18 14.29
C LEU A 274 -10.47 -28.21 13.17
#